data_ac539a1c578459ad9f67a969181e6cd6
#
_entry.id   ac539a1c578459ad9f67a969181e6cd6
#
_cell.length_a   1.000
_cell.length_b   1.000
_cell.length_c   1.000
_cell.angle_alpha   90.00
_cell.angle_beta   90.00
_cell.angle_gamma   90.00
#
_symmetry.space_group_name_H-M   'P 1'
#
loop_
_entity.id
_entity.type
_entity.pdbx_description
1 polymer ?
#
loop_
_entity_poly.entity_id
_entity_poly.type
_entity_poly.pdbx_seq_one_letter_code
_entity_poly.pdbx_strand_id
1 'polypeptide(L)'
;MNKLFFAFLILSFSVLADGISDLNAFVNNISSMSSEFSQVVLDKKGLKLQDVEGVMLFKRPNKFRWDYLKPYQNQIISDGDRLYMYDQDLRQVSINSIAKVAGSTPLLIIAGKNIEKYFTLKNIDDQVNNEGNQNIKWVEAVPKEEGAGFSKVILGLTENKLSVMKIVDAFEHTTTISFKNAKYNVTLVDNDFLFKLPIGVDVVQNGVASNNLPPTKPTNNKDAELIAFANSWASAWSAKDIEVYLSKYAEDFKTPSGDTLALWQASRKQKISSQGKILVEIEDIKVTMKNENLARIQFKQKYTSDKLTEDSNKSLLVKRIDGKWLIKEETSGK
;
A
#
# COMPACT_ATOMS: atom_id res chain seq x y z
N MET A 1 -48.68 -46.35 -46.31
CA MET A 1 -47.84 -46.43 -45.09
C MET A 1 -46.91 -45.19 -45.04
N ASN A 2 -47.41 -44.10 -44.45
CA ASN A 2 -46.65 -42.86 -44.36
C ASN A 2 -45.76 -42.91 -43.03
N LYS A 3 -44.46 -42.89 -43.24
CA LYS A 3 -43.47 -42.73 -42.09
C LYS A 3 -43.27 -41.27 -41.87
N LEU A 4 -43.88 -40.77 -40.78
CA LEU A 4 -43.59 -39.41 -40.20
C LEU A 4 -42.21 -39.41 -39.60
N PHE A 5 -41.25 -38.66 -40.17
CA PHE A 5 -39.94 -38.42 -39.59
C PHE A 5 -40.06 -37.20 -38.65
N PHE A 6 -40.01 -37.44 -37.36
CA PHE A 6 -39.97 -36.39 -36.33
C PHE A 6 -38.51 -35.93 -36.22
N ALA A 7 -38.18 -34.77 -36.79
CA ALA A 7 -36.89 -34.13 -36.60
C ALA A 7 -36.86 -33.45 -35.23
N PHE A 8 -36.08 -34.03 -34.33
CA PHE A 8 -35.82 -33.46 -33.01
C PHE A 8 -34.81 -32.31 -33.17
N LEU A 9 -35.29 -31.06 -33.14
CA LEU A 9 -34.46 -29.87 -33.17
C LEU A 9 -33.83 -29.70 -31.76
N ILE A 10 -32.56 -30.11 -31.61
CA ILE A 10 -31.79 -29.85 -30.42
C ILE A 10 -31.39 -28.37 -30.43
N LEU A 11 -32.15 -27.53 -29.73
CA LEU A 11 -31.72 -26.16 -29.43
C LEU A 11 -30.55 -26.26 -28.45
N SER A 12 -29.33 -26.10 -28.94
CA SER A 12 -28.15 -25.88 -28.13
C SER A 12 -28.28 -24.49 -27.48
N PHE A 13 -28.76 -24.42 -26.26
CA PHE A 13 -28.59 -23.22 -25.43
C PHE A 13 -27.09 -23.08 -25.16
N SER A 14 -26.43 -22.19 -25.87
CA SER A 14 -25.12 -21.69 -25.49
C SER A 14 -25.30 -21.02 -24.10
N VAL A 15 -24.96 -21.71 -23.04
CA VAL A 15 -24.76 -21.07 -21.73
C VAL A 15 -23.60 -20.13 -21.95
N LEU A 16 -23.91 -18.86 -22.17
CA LEU A 16 -22.90 -17.81 -22.09
C LEU A 16 -22.44 -17.79 -20.62
N ALA A 17 -21.33 -18.50 -20.34
CA ALA A 17 -20.68 -18.42 -19.06
C ALA A 17 -20.31 -16.95 -18.84
N ASP A 18 -20.99 -16.31 -17.89
CA ASP A 18 -20.77 -14.90 -17.57
C ASP A 18 -19.60 -14.74 -16.60
N GLY A 19 -19.06 -13.53 -16.44
CA GLY A 19 -17.95 -13.26 -15.58
C GLY A 19 -18.26 -13.53 -14.10
N ILE A 20 -19.51 -13.31 -13.64
CA ILE A 20 -19.96 -13.62 -12.29
C ILE A 20 -19.93 -15.13 -12.04
N SER A 21 -20.32 -15.94 -13.03
CA SER A 21 -20.21 -17.39 -12.95
C SER A 21 -18.74 -17.84 -12.79
N ASP A 22 -17.82 -17.28 -13.59
CA ASP A 22 -16.39 -17.55 -13.48
C ASP A 22 -15.81 -17.11 -12.13
N LEU A 23 -16.23 -15.94 -11.62
CA LEU A 23 -15.85 -15.46 -10.30
C LEU A 23 -16.34 -16.40 -9.19
N ASN A 24 -17.59 -16.85 -9.27
CA ASN A 24 -18.14 -17.81 -8.30
C ASN A 24 -17.41 -19.16 -8.39
N ALA A 25 -17.06 -19.61 -9.58
CA ALA A 25 -16.25 -20.83 -9.77
C ALA A 25 -14.84 -20.64 -9.17
N PHE A 26 -14.19 -19.50 -9.39
CA PHE A 26 -12.92 -19.14 -8.74
C PHE A 26 -13.01 -19.19 -7.23
N VAL A 27 -14.05 -18.57 -6.63
CA VAL A 27 -14.22 -18.53 -5.18
C VAL A 27 -14.49 -19.90 -4.58
N ASN A 28 -15.27 -20.74 -5.26
CA ASN A 28 -15.69 -22.04 -4.74
C ASN A 28 -14.64 -23.14 -4.96
N ASN A 29 -13.89 -23.11 -6.07
CA ASN A 29 -12.98 -24.20 -6.46
C ASN A 29 -11.51 -23.91 -6.12
N ILE A 30 -11.13 -22.65 -5.85
CA ILE A 30 -9.76 -22.28 -5.53
C ILE A 30 -9.66 -21.91 -4.07
N SER A 31 -9.09 -22.82 -3.27
CA SER A 31 -8.90 -22.62 -1.84
C SER A 31 -7.64 -21.85 -1.49
N SER A 32 -6.62 -21.88 -2.35
CA SER A 32 -5.34 -21.20 -2.16
C SER A 32 -4.68 -20.84 -3.48
N MET A 33 -3.84 -19.81 -3.46
CA MET A 33 -3.08 -19.37 -4.64
C MET A 33 -1.76 -18.79 -4.21
N SER A 34 -0.74 -18.96 -5.04
CA SER A 34 0.54 -18.26 -5.01
C SER A 34 0.77 -17.63 -6.38
N SER A 35 1.14 -16.35 -6.43
CA SER A 35 1.38 -15.65 -7.70
C SER A 35 2.42 -14.53 -7.52
N GLU A 36 3.15 -14.24 -8.55
CA GLU A 36 3.78 -12.95 -8.75
C GLU A 36 2.74 -11.94 -9.22
N PHE A 37 2.95 -10.66 -8.94
CA PHE A 37 2.13 -9.60 -9.47
C PHE A 37 2.95 -8.42 -9.95
N SER A 38 2.42 -7.70 -10.93
CA SER A 38 2.84 -6.34 -11.28
C SER A 38 1.66 -5.40 -11.08
N GLN A 39 1.91 -4.23 -10.48
CA GLN A 39 0.90 -3.23 -10.20
C GLN A 39 1.32 -1.89 -10.78
N VAL A 40 0.42 -1.25 -11.53
CA VAL A 40 0.59 0.10 -12.07
C VAL A 40 -0.54 0.97 -11.56
N VAL A 41 -0.21 2.16 -11.08
CA VAL A 41 -1.20 3.18 -10.69
C VAL A 41 -1.15 4.31 -11.71
N LEU A 42 -2.31 4.63 -12.29
CA LEU A 42 -2.49 5.75 -13.20
C LEU A 42 -3.41 6.79 -12.55
N ASP A 43 -3.14 8.07 -12.79
CA ASP A 43 -4.10 9.13 -12.48
C ASP A 43 -5.24 9.15 -13.51
N LYS A 44 -6.26 10.00 -13.29
CA LYS A 44 -7.39 10.16 -14.19
C LYS A 44 -7.04 10.63 -15.61
N LYS A 45 -5.83 11.13 -15.83
CA LYS A 45 -5.31 11.56 -17.14
C LYS A 45 -4.45 10.48 -17.80
N GLY A 46 -4.26 9.33 -17.14
CA GLY A 46 -3.43 8.24 -17.61
C GLY A 46 -1.94 8.41 -17.32
N LEU A 47 -1.54 9.40 -16.50
CA LEU A 47 -0.16 9.55 -16.07
C LEU A 47 0.19 8.46 -15.05
N LYS A 48 1.30 7.74 -15.28
CA LYS A 48 1.77 6.71 -14.36
C LYS A 48 2.34 7.34 -13.10
N LEU A 49 1.69 7.03 -11.95
CA LEU A 49 2.08 7.49 -10.62
C LEU A 49 2.97 6.46 -9.92
N GLN A 50 2.76 5.16 -10.18
CA GLN A 50 3.45 4.09 -9.49
C GLN A 50 3.58 2.86 -10.39
N ASP A 51 4.67 2.12 -10.22
CA ASP A 51 4.94 0.86 -10.89
C ASP A 51 5.69 -0.04 -9.91
N VAL A 52 5.06 -1.11 -9.46
CA VAL A 52 5.59 -1.99 -8.42
C VAL A 52 5.43 -3.45 -8.79
N GLU A 53 6.31 -4.29 -8.27
CA GLU A 53 6.26 -5.74 -8.42
C GLU A 53 6.31 -6.40 -7.05
N GLY A 54 5.72 -7.59 -6.96
CA GLY A 54 5.72 -8.35 -5.73
C GLY A 54 5.22 -9.77 -5.89
N VAL A 55 5.00 -10.40 -4.75
CA VAL A 55 4.44 -11.75 -4.65
C VAL A 55 3.23 -11.76 -3.72
N MET A 56 2.27 -12.63 -4.02
CA MET A 56 1.09 -12.78 -3.20
C MET A 56 0.79 -14.25 -2.93
N LEU A 57 0.24 -14.49 -1.76
CA LEU A 57 -0.35 -15.76 -1.34
C LEU A 57 -1.75 -15.49 -0.81
N PHE A 58 -2.69 -16.38 -1.07
CA PHE A 58 -3.90 -16.43 -0.27
C PHE A 58 -4.31 -17.86 0.08
N LYS A 59 -5.01 -18.02 1.19
CA LYS A 59 -5.69 -19.23 1.64
C LYS A 59 -7.04 -18.87 2.23
N ARG A 60 -8.10 -19.40 1.66
CA ARG A 60 -9.46 -19.12 2.14
C ARG A 60 -9.76 -19.81 3.46
N PRO A 61 -10.55 -19.19 4.35
CA PRO A 61 -11.09 -17.83 4.23
C PRO A 61 -10.12 -16.75 4.76
N ASN A 62 -10.08 -15.61 4.09
CA ASN A 62 -9.53 -14.34 4.56
C ASN A 62 -8.02 -14.30 4.91
N LYS A 63 -7.28 -15.38 4.71
CA LYS A 63 -5.83 -15.38 4.88
C LYS A 63 -5.18 -14.95 3.58
N PHE A 64 -4.33 -13.92 3.64
CA PHE A 64 -3.51 -13.51 2.51
C PHE A 64 -2.23 -12.85 2.98
N ARG A 65 -1.23 -12.90 2.11
CA ARG A 65 0.02 -12.20 2.22
C ARG A 65 0.34 -11.53 0.90
N TRP A 66 0.67 -10.25 0.95
CA TRP A 66 0.97 -9.41 -0.19
C TRP A 66 2.27 -8.69 0.09
N ASP A 67 3.36 -9.15 -0.52
CA ASP A 67 4.69 -8.60 -0.33
C ASP A 67 5.07 -7.78 -1.57
N TYR A 68 5.23 -6.48 -1.41
CA TYR A 68 5.84 -5.60 -2.39
C TYR A 68 7.35 -5.77 -2.35
N LEU A 69 8.01 -5.97 -3.49
CA LEU A 69 9.45 -6.25 -3.57
C LEU A 69 10.23 -5.12 -4.22
N LYS A 70 9.62 -4.41 -5.18
CA LYS A 70 10.25 -3.32 -5.93
C LYS A 70 9.24 -2.21 -6.22
N PRO A 71 9.65 -0.92 -6.22
CA PRO A 71 10.97 -0.40 -5.84
C PRO A 71 11.19 -0.31 -4.33
N TYR A 72 10.16 -0.50 -3.51
CA TYR A 72 10.19 -0.47 -2.04
C TYR A 72 9.53 -1.73 -1.47
N GLN A 73 9.86 -2.03 -0.21
CA GLN A 73 9.37 -3.23 0.45
C GLN A 73 8.27 -2.87 1.45
N ASN A 74 7.04 -3.31 1.17
CA ASN A 74 5.90 -3.19 2.06
C ASN A 74 5.16 -4.52 2.14
N GLN A 75 4.41 -4.73 3.20
CA GLN A 75 3.68 -5.98 3.40
C GLN A 75 2.24 -5.70 3.83
N ILE A 76 1.31 -6.44 3.23
CA ILE A 76 -0.06 -6.52 3.70
C ILE A 76 -0.36 -7.98 4.00
N ILE A 77 -0.63 -8.29 5.26
CA ILE A 77 -0.82 -9.68 5.70
C ILE A 77 -2.15 -9.79 6.46
N SER A 78 -2.92 -10.82 6.14
CA SER A 78 -4.08 -11.21 6.94
C SER A 78 -3.91 -12.64 7.47
N ASP A 79 -4.05 -12.81 8.78
CA ASP A 79 -4.08 -14.12 9.44
C ASP A 79 -5.47 -14.78 9.45
N GLY A 80 -6.47 -14.08 8.89
CA GLY A 80 -7.87 -14.48 8.84
C GLY A 80 -8.76 -13.66 9.76
N ASP A 81 -8.23 -13.15 10.88
CA ASP A 81 -8.93 -12.33 11.87
C ASP A 81 -8.48 -10.87 11.86
N ARG A 82 -7.20 -10.64 11.61
CA ARG A 82 -6.54 -9.33 11.61
C ARG A 82 -5.88 -9.06 10.27
N LEU A 83 -5.87 -7.78 9.90
CA LEU A 83 -5.16 -7.21 8.76
C LEU A 83 -3.99 -6.38 9.29
N TYR A 84 -2.80 -6.75 8.90
CA TYR A 84 -1.54 -6.06 9.19
C TYR A 84 -1.08 -5.35 7.91
N MET A 85 -0.91 -4.03 7.97
CA MET A 85 -0.33 -3.24 6.89
C MET A 85 0.99 -2.67 7.40
N TYR A 86 2.10 -3.25 6.97
CA TYR A 86 3.43 -2.88 7.39
C TYR A 86 4.12 -2.04 6.32
N ASP A 87 4.41 -0.82 6.67
CA ASP A 87 5.26 0.09 5.91
C ASP A 87 6.67 0.02 6.50
N GLN A 88 7.60 -0.54 5.71
CA GLN A 88 8.97 -0.74 6.15
C GLN A 88 9.73 0.58 6.22
N ASP A 89 9.46 1.51 5.31
CA ASP A 89 10.14 2.81 5.27
C ASP A 89 9.72 3.69 6.45
N LEU A 90 8.45 3.61 6.84
CA LEU A 90 7.92 4.30 8.02
C LEU A 90 8.14 3.52 9.32
N ARG A 91 8.59 2.26 9.24
CA ARG A 91 8.67 1.33 10.37
C ARG A 91 7.37 1.31 11.17
N GLN A 92 6.25 1.30 10.47
CA GLN A 92 4.93 1.38 11.07
C GLN A 92 4.07 0.22 10.62
N VAL A 93 3.32 -0.37 11.55
CA VAL A 93 2.27 -1.35 11.23
C VAL A 93 0.93 -0.85 11.70
N SER A 94 -0.07 -0.86 10.82
CA SER A 94 -1.45 -0.71 11.21
C SER A 94 -2.12 -2.07 11.34
N ILE A 95 -2.88 -2.26 12.42
CA ILE A 95 -3.59 -3.52 12.72
C ILE A 95 -5.08 -3.23 12.77
N ASN A 96 -5.85 -3.90 11.91
CA ASN A 96 -7.30 -3.77 11.83
C ASN A 96 -7.97 -5.14 11.98
N SER A 97 -9.18 -5.19 12.51
CA SER A 97 -10.00 -6.40 12.47
C SER A 97 -10.56 -6.60 11.06
N ILE A 98 -10.41 -7.80 10.49
CA ILE A 98 -10.99 -8.14 9.18
C ILE A 98 -12.48 -7.88 9.15
N ALA A 99 -13.22 -8.19 10.24
CA ALA A 99 -14.66 -7.98 10.31
C ALA A 99 -15.07 -6.50 10.14
N LYS A 100 -14.17 -5.55 10.50
CA LYS A 100 -14.42 -4.10 10.38
C LYS A 100 -14.01 -3.52 9.03
N VAL A 101 -13.06 -4.15 8.33
CA VAL A 101 -12.50 -3.60 7.08
C VAL A 101 -12.84 -4.42 5.84
N ALA A 102 -13.67 -5.45 5.97
CA ALA A 102 -13.96 -6.37 4.88
C ALA A 102 -14.59 -5.68 3.66
N GLY A 103 -15.48 -4.71 3.87
CA GLY A 103 -16.13 -3.93 2.80
C GLY A 103 -15.21 -2.88 2.16
N SER A 104 -14.14 -2.50 2.85
CA SER A 104 -13.19 -1.46 2.41
C SER A 104 -11.80 -2.00 2.03
N THR A 105 -11.66 -3.33 1.90
CA THR A 105 -10.39 -3.97 1.53
C THR A 105 -10.54 -4.78 0.24
N PRO A 106 -10.09 -4.24 -0.93
CA PRO A 106 -10.25 -4.91 -2.23
C PRO A 106 -9.66 -6.33 -2.27
N LEU A 107 -8.56 -6.58 -1.53
CA LEU A 107 -7.91 -7.90 -1.49
C LEU A 107 -8.79 -9.00 -0.89
N LEU A 108 -9.79 -8.65 -0.08
CA LEU A 108 -10.74 -9.61 0.46
C LEU A 108 -11.74 -10.15 -0.59
N ILE A 109 -11.88 -9.48 -1.73
CA ILE A 109 -12.62 -10.04 -2.89
C ILE A 109 -11.91 -11.31 -3.36
N ILE A 110 -10.57 -11.30 -3.35
CA ILE A 110 -9.75 -12.45 -3.79
C ILE A 110 -9.75 -13.57 -2.73
N ALA A 111 -9.53 -13.23 -1.45
CA ALA A 111 -9.33 -14.20 -0.38
C ALA A 111 -10.62 -14.56 0.42
N GLY A 112 -11.67 -13.79 0.28
CA GLY A 112 -12.96 -14.00 0.94
C GLY A 112 -13.80 -15.12 0.30
N LYS A 113 -14.88 -15.56 0.98
CA LYS A 113 -15.85 -16.52 0.46
C LYS A 113 -17.20 -15.89 0.12
N ASN A 114 -17.58 -14.82 0.80
CA ASN A 114 -18.91 -14.21 0.70
C ASN A 114 -18.81 -12.82 0.07
N ILE A 115 -18.37 -12.72 -1.18
CA ILE A 115 -18.14 -11.44 -1.86
C ILE A 115 -19.43 -10.62 -1.90
N GLU A 116 -20.55 -11.23 -2.26
CA GLU A 116 -21.86 -10.58 -2.41
C GLU A 116 -22.40 -9.97 -1.10
N LYS A 117 -21.87 -10.39 0.06
CA LYS A 117 -22.19 -9.75 1.34
C LYS A 117 -21.74 -8.29 1.37
N TYR A 118 -20.58 -8.00 0.77
CA TYR A 118 -19.93 -6.70 0.86
C TYR A 118 -19.97 -5.90 -0.44
N PHE A 119 -20.19 -6.58 -1.59
CA PHE A 119 -20.16 -5.98 -2.91
C PHE A 119 -21.40 -6.31 -3.74
N THR A 120 -21.80 -5.36 -4.56
CA THR A 120 -22.76 -5.59 -5.66
C THR A 120 -21.98 -5.95 -6.89
N LEU A 121 -22.29 -7.10 -7.52
CA LEU A 121 -21.60 -7.61 -8.69
C LEU A 121 -22.38 -7.32 -9.97
N LYS A 122 -21.65 -6.99 -11.03
CA LYS A 122 -22.22 -6.77 -12.38
C LYS A 122 -21.25 -7.29 -13.43
N ASN A 123 -21.78 -8.02 -14.42
CA ASN A 123 -21.00 -8.35 -15.62
C ASN A 123 -20.73 -7.10 -16.44
N ILE A 124 -19.53 -6.98 -17.01
CA ILE A 124 -19.14 -5.90 -17.91
C ILE A 124 -18.82 -6.52 -19.27
N ASP A 125 -19.30 -5.89 -20.36
CA ASP A 125 -19.00 -6.30 -21.72
C ASP A 125 -17.50 -6.18 -22.03
N ASP A 126 -16.97 -7.17 -22.74
CA ASP A 126 -15.56 -7.29 -23.15
C ASP A 126 -15.05 -6.06 -23.94
N GLN A 127 -15.95 -5.32 -24.59
CA GLN A 127 -15.60 -4.16 -25.41
C GLN A 127 -15.13 -2.94 -24.61
N VAL A 128 -15.44 -2.86 -23.30
CA VAL A 128 -15.11 -1.71 -22.45
C VAL A 128 -13.69 -1.81 -21.89
N ASN A 129 -13.12 -3.01 -21.83
CA ASN A 129 -11.82 -3.26 -21.19
C ASN A 129 -10.81 -3.97 -22.12
N ASN A 130 -10.94 -3.78 -23.45
CA ASN A 130 -10.12 -4.43 -24.47
C ASN A 130 -8.63 -4.13 -24.32
N GLU A 131 -7.92 -4.99 -23.58
CA GLU A 131 -6.45 -5.10 -23.61
C GLU A 131 -5.99 -6.19 -24.62
N GLY A 132 -6.74 -6.41 -25.68
CA GLY A 132 -6.36 -7.31 -26.79
C GLY A 132 -6.46 -8.81 -26.50
N ASN A 133 -6.97 -9.22 -25.35
CA ASN A 133 -7.14 -10.63 -24.98
C ASN A 133 -8.62 -11.01 -25.00
N GLN A 134 -9.06 -11.67 -26.04
CA GLN A 134 -10.47 -11.98 -26.34
C GLN A 134 -11.15 -12.97 -25.37
N ASN A 135 -10.43 -13.52 -24.39
CA ASN A 135 -10.94 -14.55 -23.48
C ASN A 135 -11.10 -14.09 -22.03
N ILE A 136 -10.94 -12.81 -21.74
CA ILE A 136 -11.10 -12.28 -20.38
C ILE A 136 -12.56 -11.90 -20.15
N LYS A 137 -13.19 -12.49 -19.14
CA LYS A 137 -14.51 -12.10 -18.68
C LYS A 137 -14.38 -11.14 -17.51
N TRP A 138 -15.16 -10.06 -17.53
CA TRP A 138 -15.03 -8.97 -16.62
C TRP A 138 -16.20 -8.85 -15.67
N VAL A 139 -15.90 -8.63 -14.38
CA VAL A 139 -16.89 -8.41 -13.33
C VAL A 139 -16.56 -7.11 -12.60
N GLU A 140 -17.51 -6.20 -12.53
CA GLU A 140 -17.47 -5.03 -11.67
C GLU A 140 -18.03 -5.39 -10.31
N ALA A 141 -17.30 -5.05 -9.24
CA ALA A 141 -17.70 -5.18 -7.86
C ALA A 141 -17.71 -3.80 -7.22
N VAL A 142 -18.89 -3.33 -6.82
CA VAL A 142 -19.10 -2.03 -6.17
C VAL A 142 -19.32 -2.28 -4.67
N PRO A 143 -18.55 -1.62 -3.76
CA PRO A 143 -18.74 -1.77 -2.34
C PRO A 143 -20.14 -1.31 -1.93
N LYS A 144 -20.77 -2.04 -1.00
CA LYS A 144 -22.09 -1.67 -0.41
C LYS A 144 -21.95 -0.69 0.74
N GLU A 145 -20.75 -0.61 1.32
CA GLU A 145 -20.41 0.28 2.44
C GLU A 145 -19.92 1.62 1.90
N GLU A 146 -20.47 2.71 2.40
CA GLU A 146 -19.99 4.06 2.09
C GLU A 146 -18.62 4.32 2.72
N GLY A 147 -17.76 5.08 2.03
CA GLY A 147 -16.44 5.43 2.55
C GLY A 147 -15.39 4.32 2.43
N ALA A 148 -15.58 3.34 1.56
CA ALA A 148 -14.64 2.24 1.33
C ALA A 148 -13.24 2.65 0.82
N GLY A 149 -13.04 3.94 0.48
CA GLY A 149 -11.77 4.45 -0.06
C GLY A 149 -11.55 4.15 -1.54
N PHE A 150 -12.44 3.37 -2.17
CA PHE A 150 -12.47 3.11 -3.61
C PHE A 150 -13.93 3.05 -4.10
N SER A 151 -14.14 3.39 -5.37
CA SER A 151 -15.47 3.42 -5.97
C SER A 151 -15.88 2.06 -6.53
N LYS A 152 -14.94 1.30 -7.08
CA LYS A 152 -15.20 -0.03 -7.63
C LYS A 152 -13.91 -0.85 -7.81
N VAL A 153 -14.10 -2.15 -7.91
CA VAL A 153 -13.08 -3.12 -8.34
C VAL A 153 -13.57 -3.81 -9.60
N ILE A 154 -12.71 -3.96 -10.59
CA ILE A 154 -13.00 -4.68 -11.82
C ILE A 154 -12.08 -5.90 -11.85
N LEU A 155 -12.67 -7.09 -12.00
CA LEU A 155 -11.98 -8.38 -12.00
C LEU A 155 -12.02 -8.95 -13.41
N GLY A 156 -10.86 -9.27 -13.95
CA GLY A 156 -10.70 -9.99 -15.20
C GLY A 156 -10.37 -11.45 -14.95
N LEU A 157 -11.23 -12.35 -15.42
CA LEU A 157 -11.07 -13.80 -15.25
C LEU A 157 -10.89 -14.48 -16.61
N THR A 158 -10.02 -15.48 -16.64
CA THR A 158 -9.80 -16.37 -17.78
C THR A 158 -9.89 -17.81 -17.28
N GLU A 159 -10.78 -18.62 -17.87
CA GLU A 159 -10.96 -20.03 -17.46
C GLU A 159 -11.18 -20.22 -15.96
N ASN A 160 -12.07 -19.42 -15.37
CA ASN A 160 -12.34 -19.39 -13.91
C ASN A 160 -11.12 -19.05 -13.04
N LYS A 161 -10.12 -18.36 -13.59
CA LYS A 161 -8.91 -17.94 -12.89
C LYS A 161 -8.74 -16.44 -12.96
N LEU A 162 -8.35 -15.82 -11.85
CA LEU A 162 -8.10 -14.39 -11.80
C LEU A 162 -6.80 -14.06 -12.55
N SER A 163 -6.91 -13.17 -13.55
CA SER A 163 -5.78 -12.71 -14.38
C SER A 163 -5.41 -11.27 -14.06
N VAL A 164 -6.42 -10.41 -13.85
CA VAL A 164 -6.25 -8.97 -13.64
C VAL A 164 -7.24 -8.48 -12.60
N MET A 165 -6.83 -7.53 -11.77
CA MET A 165 -7.70 -6.76 -10.89
C MET A 165 -7.43 -5.27 -11.10
N LYS A 166 -8.48 -4.47 -11.35
CA LYS A 166 -8.39 -3.01 -11.42
C LYS A 166 -9.18 -2.43 -10.25
N ILE A 167 -8.59 -1.46 -9.54
CA ILE A 167 -9.23 -0.74 -8.44
C ILE A 167 -9.31 0.72 -8.85
N VAL A 168 -10.50 1.31 -8.79
CA VAL A 168 -10.72 2.73 -9.03
C VAL A 168 -10.99 3.41 -7.69
N ASP A 169 -10.15 4.36 -7.31
CA ASP A 169 -10.33 5.10 -6.06
C ASP A 169 -11.33 6.28 -6.18
N ALA A 170 -11.55 7.00 -5.09
CA ALA A 170 -12.44 8.16 -5.06
C ALA A 170 -11.91 9.36 -5.86
N PHE A 171 -10.63 9.37 -6.24
CA PHE A 171 -9.98 10.41 -7.04
C PHE A 171 -9.87 10.03 -8.52
N GLU A 172 -10.51 8.91 -8.91
CA GLU A 172 -10.45 8.33 -10.26
C GLU A 172 -9.06 7.80 -10.65
N HIS A 173 -8.16 7.56 -9.66
CA HIS A 173 -6.94 6.83 -9.96
C HIS A 173 -7.27 5.36 -10.20
N THR A 174 -6.60 4.77 -11.17
CA THR A 174 -6.78 3.34 -11.50
C THR A 174 -5.52 2.57 -11.13
N THR A 175 -5.65 1.66 -10.17
CA THR A 175 -4.62 0.67 -9.84
C THR A 175 -4.91 -0.61 -10.62
N THR A 176 -4.03 -0.98 -11.55
CA THR A 176 -4.12 -2.25 -12.30
C THR A 176 -3.10 -3.23 -11.75
N ILE A 177 -3.57 -4.40 -11.35
CA ILE A 177 -2.77 -5.51 -10.82
C ILE A 177 -2.90 -6.69 -11.78
N SER A 178 -1.79 -7.12 -12.35
CA SER A 178 -1.72 -8.27 -13.24
C SER A 178 -1.03 -9.43 -12.53
N PHE A 179 -1.67 -10.59 -12.51
CA PHE A 179 -1.16 -11.81 -11.85
C PHE A 179 -0.38 -12.65 -12.86
N LYS A 180 0.83 -13.07 -12.45
CA LYS A 180 1.75 -13.85 -13.28
C LYS A 180 2.17 -15.12 -12.55
N ASN A 181 2.47 -16.19 -13.29
CA ASN A 181 2.98 -17.45 -12.73
C ASN A 181 2.09 -18.02 -11.61
N ALA A 182 0.78 -17.81 -11.72
CA ALA A 182 -0.18 -18.21 -10.70
C ALA A 182 -0.27 -19.73 -10.56
N LYS A 183 -0.13 -20.22 -9.33
CA LYS A 183 -0.31 -21.63 -8.93
C LYS A 183 -1.52 -21.69 -8.00
N TYR A 184 -2.45 -22.59 -8.31
CA TYR A 184 -3.72 -22.72 -7.61
C TYR A 184 -3.76 -23.98 -6.75
N ASN A 185 -4.53 -23.94 -5.67
CA ASN A 185 -4.71 -25.02 -4.72
C ASN A 185 -3.38 -25.57 -4.16
N VAL A 186 -2.42 -24.66 -3.93
CA VAL A 186 -1.11 -24.97 -3.37
C VAL A 186 -1.23 -25.24 -1.87
N THR A 187 -0.36 -26.09 -1.35
CA THR A 187 -0.29 -26.34 0.10
C THR A 187 0.34 -25.14 0.78
N LEU A 188 -0.46 -24.43 1.61
CA LEU A 188 -0.01 -23.30 2.43
C LEU A 188 -0.31 -23.60 3.89
N VAL A 189 0.65 -23.30 4.76
CA VAL A 189 0.52 -23.46 6.21
C VAL A 189 0.13 -22.12 6.86
N ASP A 190 -0.39 -22.17 8.06
CA ASP A 190 -0.83 -20.95 8.74
C ASP A 190 0.33 -20.01 9.07
N ASN A 191 1.53 -20.56 9.22
CA ASN A 191 2.75 -19.77 9.44
C ASN A 191 3.12 -18.85 8.25
N ASP A 192 2.65 -19.14 7.03
CA ASP A 192 2.86 -18.31 5.85
C ASP A 192 2.13 -16.95 5.98
N PHE A 193 1.10 -16.89 6.84
CA PHE A 193 0.24 -15.74 7.06
C PHE A 193 0.46 -15.07 8.44
N LEU A 194 1.49 -15.49 9.17
CA LEU A 194 1.84 -14.85 10.43
C LEU A 194 2.65 -13.58 10.19
N PHE A 195 2.13 -12.47 10.65
CA PHE A 195 2.91 -11.24 10.75
C PHE A 195 3.80 -11.31 12.00
N LYS A 196 5.10 -11.23 11.80
CA LYS A 196 6.07 -11.11 12.91
C LYS A 196 6.40 -9.63 13.07
N LEU A 197 5.95 -9.05 14.18
CA LEU A 197 6.22 -7.65 14.48
C LEU A 197 7.74 -7.43 14.62
N PRO A 198 8.36 -6.62 13.76
CA PRO A 198 9.79 -6.31 13.89
C PRO A 198 10.04 -5.47 15.13
N ILE A 199 11.23 -5.57 15.73
CA ILE A 199 11.61 -4.79 16.89
C ILE A 199 11.68 -3.30 16.50
N GLY A 200 11.09 -2.43 17.33
CA GLY A 200 11.10 -0.98 17.14
C GLY A 200 10.17 -0.47 16.03
N VAL A 201 9.11 -1.21 15.75
CA VAL A 201 8.04 -0.81 14.82
C VAL A 201 6.92 -0.15 15.60
N ASP A 202 6.43 1.00 15.11
CA ASP A 202 5.27 1.67 15.67
C ASP A 202 3.98 0.93 15.28
N VAL A 203 3.16 0.61 16.30
CA VAL A 203 1.89 -0.11 16.10
C VAL A 203 0.71 0.84 16.22
N VAL A 204 -0.04 0.99 15.13
CA VAL A 204 -1.30 1.73 15.10
C VAL A 204 -2.46 0.74 15.08
N GLN A 205 -3.27 0.73 16.13
CA GLN A 205 -4.45 -0.12 16.22
C GLN A 205 -5.73 0.72 16.07
N ASN A 206 -6.51 0.44 15.05
CA ASN A 206 -7.84 1.03 14.89
C ASN A 206 -8.91 0.08 15.45
N GLY A 207 -9.26 0.27 16.72
CA GLY A 207 -10.51 -0.24 17.32
C GLY A 207 -10.47 -1.56 18.08
N VAL A 208 -9.30 -2.00 18.60
CA VAL A 208 -9.25 -3.04 19.64
C VAL A 208 -8.32 -2.58 20.76
N ALA A 209 -8.88 -2.39 21.95
CA ALA A 209 -8.07 -2.21 23.14
C ALA A 209 -7.25 -3.51 23.36
N SER A 210 -5.97 -3.48 23.09
CA SER A 210 -5.06 -4.58 23.42
C SER A 210 -4.65 -4.47 24.89
N ASN A 211 -5.23 -5.33 25.74
CA ASN A 211 -4.92 -5.37 27.18
C ASN A 211 -3.54 -6.01 27.52
N ASN A 212 -2.68 -6.32 26.53
CA ASN A 212 -1.46 -7.11 26.74
C ASN A 212 -0.19 -6.57 26.06
N LEU A 213 -0.13 -5.27 25.73
CA LEU A 213 1.12 -4.62 25.37
C LEU A 213 1.45 -3.55 26.43
N PRO A 214 2.72 -3.33 26.78
CA PRO A 214 3.06 -2.26 27.71
C PRO A 214 2.48 -0.94 27.20
N PRO A 215 1.98 -0.05 28.08
CA PRO A 215 1.25 1.13 27.69
C PRO A 215 2.15 2.08 26.88
N THR A 216 2.01 2.07 25.57
CA THR A 216 2.46 3.20 24.77
C THR A 216 1.46 4.33 25.03
N LYS A 217 1.97 5.41 25.60
CA LYS A 217 1.27 6.68 25.84
C LYS A 217 0.47 7.06 24.59
N PRO A 218 -0.77 7.56 24.69
CA PRO A 218 -1.57 7.94 23.52
C PRO A 218 -0.81 9.05 22.76
N THR A 219 -0.24 8.69 21.61
CA THR A 219 0.33 9.65 20.68
C THR A 219 -0.84 10.36 20.00
N ASN A 220 -0.89 11.65 20.19
CA ASN A 220 -1.80 12.57 19.52
C ASN A 220 -1.62 12.37 17.99
N ASN A 221 -2.68 12.38 17.20
CA ASN A 221 -2.63 12.17 15.73
C ASN A 221 -1.60 13.09 15.02
N LYS A 222 -1.33 14.27 15.62
CA LYS A 222 -0.31 15.23 15.17
C LYS A 222 1.13 14.77 15.41
N ASP A 223 1.38 13.96 16.44
CA ASP A 223 2.73 13.44 16.73
C ASP A 223 3.11 12.36 15.70
N ALA A 224 2.16 11.51 15.29
CA ALA A 224 2.37 10.50 14.25
C ALA A 224 2.70 11.14 12.88
N GLU A 225 2.02 12.23 12.51
CA GLU A 225 2.30 12.99 11.29
C GLU A 225 3.75 13.56 11.30
N LEU A 226 4.20 14.07 12.45
CA LEU A 226 5.52 14.66 12.61
C LEU A 226 6.64 13.62 12.66
N ILE A 227 6.38 12.44 13.24
CA ILE A 227 7.28 11.29 13.20
C ILE A 227 7.44 10.80 11.76
N ALA A 228 6.34 10.66 11.02
CA ALA A 228 6.37 10.29 9.61
C ALA A 228 7.14 11.31 8.76
N PHE A 229 6.99 12.61 9.04
CA PHE A 229 7.75 13.67 8.41
C PHE A 229 9.26 13.52 8.63
N ALA A 230 9.72 13.28 9.87
CA ALA A 230 11.13 13.09 10.20
C ALA A 230 11.72 11.85 9.50
N ASN A 231 10.99 10.74 9.49
CA ASN A 231 11.39 9.52 8.78
C ASN A 231 11.50 9.76 7.26
N SER A 232 10.52 10.43 6.65
CA SER A 232 10.55 10.79 5.22
C SER A 232 11.75 11.69 4.87
N TRP A 233 12.14 12.61 5.78
CA TRP A 233 13.33 13.43 5.61
C TRP A 233 14.62 12.60 5.64
N ALA A 234 14.76 11.67 6.59
CA ALA A 234 15.92 10.79 6.71
C ALA A 234 16.02 9.82 5.51
N SER A 235 14.89 9.27 5.06
CA SER A 235 14.82 8.37 3.90
C SER A 235 15.22 9.08 2.61
N ALA A 236 14.72 10.29 2.36
CA ALA A 236 15.09 11.07 1.18
C ALA A 236 16.59 11.38 1.16
N TRP A 237 17.20 11.65 2.33
CA TRP A 237 18.63 11.84 2.43
C TRP A 237 19.41 10.56 2.14
N SER A 238 19.00 9.41 2.71
CA SER A 238 19.60 8.10 2.47
C SER A 238 19.51 7.68 1.00
N ALA A 239 18.34 7.90 0.38
CA ALA A 239 18.10 7.62 -1.04
C ALA A 239 18.82 8.57 -1.98
N LYS A 240 19.43 9.66 -1.46
CA LYS A 240 20.01 10.76 -2.24
C LYS A 240 18.98 11.44 -3.14
N ASP A 241 17.69 11.36 -2.77
CA ASP A 241 16.62 12.09 -3.42
C ASP A 241 16.66 13.56 -2.97
N ILE A 242 17.46 14.33 -3.71
CA ILE A 242 17.78 15.71 -3.36
C ILE A 242 16.56 16.60 -3.46
N GLU A 243 15.68 16.35 -4.43
CA GLU A 243 14.47 17.16 -4.63
C GLU A 243 13.51 16.97 -3.45
N VAL A 244 13.20 15.72 -3.09
CA VAL A 244 12.36 15.40 -1.94
C VAL A 244 13.02 15.87 -0.64
N TYR A 245 14.32 15.67 -0.46
CA TYR A 245 15.05 16.14 0.72
C TYR A 245 14.94 17.67 0.89
N LEU A 246 15.26 18.44 -0.16
CA LEU A 246 15.23 19.91 -0.11
C LEU A 246 13.82 20.48 -0.02
N SER A 247 12.81 19.79 -0.56
CA SER A 247 11.41 20.18 -0.43
C SER A 247 10.87 20.15 1.00
N LYS A 248 11.59 19.50 1.92
CA LYS A 248 11.23 19.49 3.35
C LYS A 248 11.59 20.79 4.08
N TYR A 249 12.33 21.71 3.46
CA TYR A 249 12.78 22.95 4.08
C TYR A 249 11.91 24.13 3.67
N ALA A 250 11.58 24.98 4.63
CA ALA A 250 10.78 26.17 4.40
C ALA A 250 11.59 27.25 3.67
N GLU A 251 10.91 28.15 2.96
CA GLU A 251 11.55 29.29 2.28
C GLU A 251 12.31 30.21 3.27
N ASP A 252 11.81 30.32 4.51
CA ASP A 252 12.43 31.06 5.60
C ASP A 252 13.29 30.18 6.54
N PHE A 253 13.80 29.06 6.01
CA PHE A 253 14.71 28.19 6.78
C PHE A 253 15.95 28.93 7.22
N LYS A 254 16.23 28.86 8.53
CA LYS A 254 17.47 29.42 9.07
C LYS A 254 18.61 28.46 8.87
N THR A 255 19.48 28.75 7.95
CA THR A 255 20.66 27.95 7.64
C THR A 255 21.65 27.96 8.80
N PRO A 256 22.29 26.82 9.14
CA PRO A 256 23.23 26.75 10.27
C PRO A 256 24.45 27.68 10.15
N SER A 257 24.87 27.98 8.92
CA SER A 257 26.02 28.84 8.61
C SER A 257 25.66 30.33 8.42
N GLY A 258 24.36 30.66 8.43
CA GLY A 258 23.88 32.03 8.14
C GLY A 258 23.87 32.38 6.64
N ASP A 259 24.18 31.43 5.76
CA ASP A 259 24.12 31.60 4.31
C ASP A 259 22.67 31.78 3.81
N THR A 260 22.52 32.27 2.59
CA THR A 260 21.20 32.25 1.93
C THR A 260 20.73 30.81 1.72
N LEU A 261 19.40 30.61 1.70
CA LEU A 261 18.81 29.29 1.45
C LEU A 261 19.36 28.67 0.15
N ALA A 262 19.47 29.44 -0.92
CA ALA A 262 19.97 28.96 -2.21
C ALA A 262 21.43 28.47 -2.14
N LEU A 263 22.31 29.16 -1.44
CA LEU A 263 23.70 28.74 -1.26
C LEU A 263 23.78 27.47 -0.40
N TRP A 264 23.01 27.42 0.67
CA TRP A 264 22.93 26.25 1.51
C TRP A 264 22.40 25.01 0.74
N GLN A 265 21.34 25.19 -0.06
CA GLN A 265 20.78 24.11 -0.89
C GLN A 265 21.80 23.61 -1.92
N ALA A 266 22.51 24.51 -2.60
CA ALA A 266 23.56 24.15 -3.54
C ALA A 266 24.69 23.34 -2.87
N SER A 267 25.14 23.76 -1.68
CA SER A 267 26.13 23.07 -0.87
C SER A 267 25.65 21.69 -0.44
N ARG A 268 24.38 21.55 0.01
CA ARG A 268 23.79 20.26 0.40
C ARG A 268 23.69 19.32 -0.80
N LYS A 269 23.20 19.81 -1.93
CA LYS A 269 23.15 19.05 -3.18
C LYS A 269 24.51 18.50 -3.55
N GLN A 270 25.55 19.33 -3.54
CA GLN A 270 26.91 18.89 -3.83
C GLN A 270 27.41 17.84 -2.84
N LYS A 271 27.22 18.06 -1.53
CA LYS A 271 27.67 17.13 -0.48
C LYS A 271 27.00 15.77 -0.59
N ILE A 272 25.69 15.74 -0.82
CA ILE A 272 24.92 14.49 -0.94
C ILE A 272 25.30 13.75 -2.25
N SER A 273 25.41 14.47 -3.36
CA SER A 273 25.76 13.87 -4.66
C SER A 273 27.18 13.30 -4.70
N SER A 274 28.12 13.90 -3.99
CA SER A 274 29.55 13.49 -3.98
C SER A 274 29.85 12.25 -3.13
N GLN A 275 28.90 11.78 -2.31
CA GLN A 275 29.04 10.54 -1.53
C GLN A 275 28.63 9.32 -2.37
N GLY A 276 29.23 8.17 -2.13
CA GLY A 276 28.82 6.91 -2.70
C GLY A 276 27.51 6.43 -2.05
N LYS A 277 27.60 5.69 -0.98
CA LYS A 277 26.45 5.24 -0.19
C LYS A 277 26.23 6.17 0.98
N ILE A 278 24.96 6.50 1.26
CA ILE A 278 24.52 7.22 2.47
C ILE A 278 23.44 6.39 3.15
N LEU A 279 23.54 6.28 4.48
CA LEU A 279 22.50 5.73 5.34
C LEU A 279 22.29 6.70 6.50
N VAL A 280 21.05 7.15 6.67
CA VAL A 280 20.63 8.02 7.78
C VAL A 280 19.57 7.28 8.57
N GLU A 281 19.90 6.84 9.76
CA GLU A 281 19.01 6.20 10.70
C GLU A 281 18.65 7.19 11.80
N ILE A 282 17.39 7.23 12.21
CA ILE A 282 16.90 8.10 13.27
C ILE A 282 16.16 7.28 14.31
N GLU A 283 16.47 7.54 15.59
CA GLU A 283 15.95 6.81 16.73
C GLU A 283 15.53 7.77 17.85
N ASP A 284 14.77 7.29 18.83
CA ASP A 284 14.32 8.04 20.01
C ASP A 284 13.59 9.35 19.66
N ILE A 285 12.71 9.30 18.65
CA ILE A 285 12.01 10.48 18.16
C ILE A 285 11.03 11.01 19.21
N LYS A 286 11.22 12.28 19.60
CA LYS A 286 10.35 13.01 20.53
C LYS A 286 9.75 14.21 19.84
N VAL A 287 8.42 14.30 19.85
CA VAL A 287 7.67 15.42 19.31
C VAL A 287 7.20 16.33 20.44
N THR A 288 7.36 17.63 20.29
CA THR A 288 6.84 18.64 21.20
C THR A 288 6.13 19.72 20.38
N MET A 289 4.79 19.71 20.45
CA MET A 289 4.00 20.78 19.85
C MET A 289 4.23 22.09 20.60
N LYS A 290 4.52 23.17 19.87
CA LYS A 290 4.57 24.54 20.41
C LYS A 290 3.22 25.24 20.25
N ASN A 291 2.54 25.00 19.14
CA ASN A 291 1.16 25.38 18.86
C ASN A 291 0.64 24.52 17.70
N GLU A 292 -0.53 24.82 17.15
CA GLU A 292 -1.16 24.01 16.08
C GLU A 292 -0.33 23.91 14.80
N ASN A 293 0.52 24.91 14.52
CA ASN A 293 1.29 25.02 13.28
C ASN A 293 2.80 25.07 13.51
N LEU A 294 3.27 24.78 14.72
CA LEU A 294 4.69 24.81 15.06
C LEU A 294 5.02 23.68 16.02
N ALA A 295 6.02 22.87 15.71
CA ALA A 295 6.46 21.76 16.53
C ALA A 295 7.99 21.63 16.52
N ARG A 296 8.51 20.96 17.53
CA ARG A 296 9.90 20.53 17.62
C ARG A 296 9.98 19.02 17.60
N ILE A 297 10.81 18.47 16.69
CA ILE A 297 11.10 17.04 16.59
C ILE A 297 12.56 16.86 17.01
N GLN A 298 12.82 16.00 18.00
CA GLN A 298 14.16 15.67 18.48
C GLN A 298 14.39 14.17 18.32
N PHE A 299 15.59 13.78 17.88
CA PHE A 299 15.93 12.38 17.68
C PHE A 299 17.43 12.15 17.72
N LYS A 300 17.84 10.92 17.94
CA LYS A 300 19.21 10.48 17.70
C LYS A 300 19.36 10.15 16.22
N GLN A 301 20.41 10.62 15.59
CA GLN A 301 20.73 10.34 14.20
C GLN A 301 22.04 9.60 14.12
N LYS A 302 22.05 8.49 13.39
CA LYS A 302 23.26 7.81 12.94
C LYS A 302 23.42 8.04 11.43
N TYR A 303 24.47 8.73 11.08
CA TYR A 303 24.86 8.96 9.69
C TYR A 303 25.98 8.01 9.31
N THR A 304 25.84 7.26 8.24
CA THR A 304 26.87 6.38 7.69
C THR A 304 27.08 6.67 6.21
N SER A 305 28.32 6.85 5.80
CA SER A 305 28.73 6.97 4.40
C SER A 305 30.01 6.16 4.15
N ASP A 306 30.48 6.09 2.91
CA ASP A 306 31.72 5.41 2.57
C ASP A 306 32.94 5.95 3.36
N LYS A 307 32.86 7.16 3.89
CA LYS A 307 33.99 7.86 4.53
C LYS A 307 33.81 8.14 6.01
N LEU A 308 32.58 8.09 6.53
CA LEU A 308 32.28 8.57 7.87
C LEU A 308 31.07 7.83 8.45
N THR A 309 31.16 7.48 9.74
CA THR A 309 30.02 7.12 10.57
C THR A 309 30.01 8.07 11.75
N GLU A 310 28.88 8.74 11.97
CA GLU A 310 28.72 9.74 13.04
C GLU A 310 27.34 9.63 13.70
N ASP A 311 27.34 9.63 15.03
CA ASP A 311 26.14 9.72 15.86
C ASP A 311 25.97 11.16 16.35
N SER A 312 24.74 11.68 16.29
CA SER A 312 24.43 13.03 16.74
C SER A 312 23.00 13.14 17.25
N ASN A 313 22.76 14.11 18.16
CA ASN A 313 21.42 14.47 18.56
C ASN A 313 20.91 15.58 17.63
N LYS A 314 19.78 15.34 16.96
CA LYS A 314 19.16 16.29 16.04
C LYS A 314 17.91 16.91 16.63
N SER A 315 17.68 18.17 16.26
CA SER A 315 16.44 18.85 16.56
C SER A 315 15.98 19.64 15.34
N LEU A 316 14.77 19.34 14.87
CA LEU A 316 14.10 20.06 13.79
C LEU A 316 12.98 20.92 14.38
N LEU A 317 12.99 22.23 14.14
CA LEU A 317 11.84 23.08 14.35
C LEU A 317 11.06 23.10 13.04
N VAL A 318 9.84 22.58 13.06
CA VAL A 318 8.99 22.48 11.87
C VAL A 318 7.74 23.36 12.00
N LYS A 319 7.34 23.99 10.91
CA LYS A 319 6.09 24.77 10.82
C LYS A 319 5.17 24.21 9.74
N ARG A 320 3.87 24.37 9.94
CA ARG A 320 2.85 23.98 8.97
C ARG A 320 2.51 25.17 8.07
N ILE A 321 2.66 24.99 6.75
CA ILE A 321 2.32 25.98 5.71
C ILE A 321 1.49 25.23 4.67
N ASP A 322 0.32 25.75 4.33
CA ASP A 322 -0.60 25.17 3.34
C ASP A 322 -0.84 23.67 3.56
N GLY A 323 -1.03 23.27 4.84
CA GLY A 323 -1.27 21.90 5.24
C GLY A 323 -0.04 20.99 5.31
N LYS A 324 1.17 21.46 4.92
CA LYS A 324 2.41 20.67 4.90
C LYS A 324 3.36 21.14 5.99
N TRP A 325 4.03 20.18 6.65
CA TRP A 325 5.12 20.47 7.57
C TRP A 325 6.41 20.77 6.81
N LEU A 326 7.13 21.85 7.22
CA LEU A 326 8.40 22.25 6.63
C LEU A 326 9.40 22.63 7.73
N ILE A 327 10.67 22.30 7.54
CA ILE A 327 11.75 22.59 8.49
C ILE A 327 12.08 24.08 8.43
N LYS A 328 12.01 24.75 9.59
CA LYS A 328 12.37 26.14 9.79
C LYS A 328 13.76 26.31 10.39
N GLU A 329 14.17 25.38 11.26
CA GLU A 329 15.50 25.37 11.87
C GLU A 329 15.95 23.90 12.04
N GLU A 330 17.23 23.64 11.83
CA GLU A 330 17.88 22.37 12.09
C GLU A 330 19.11 22.61 12.97
N THR A 331 19.20 21.89 14.08
CA THR A 331 20.35 21.93 14.98
C THR A 331 20.87 20.53 15.26
N SER A 332 22.20 20.43 15.42
CA SER A 332 22.88 19.20 15.83
C SER A 332 23.64 19.46 17.12
N GLY A 333 23.52 18.54 18.06
CA GLY A 333 24.34 18.48 19.27
C GLY A 333 25.16 17.19 19.30
N LYS A 334 26.28 17.18 19.96
CA LYS A 334 27.08 15.97 20.22
C LYS A 334 26.45 15.15 21.35
#